data_07a7fa3f0b6fd75db705aecba90bdd00
#
_entry.id   07a7fa3f0b6fd75db705aecba90bdd00
#
_cell.length_a   1.000
_cell.length_b   1.000
_cell.length_c   1.000
_cell.angle_alpha   90.00
_cell.angle_beta   90.00
_cell.angle_gamma   90.00
#
_symmetry.space_group_name_H-M   'P 1'
#
loop_
_entity.id
_entity.type
_entity.pdbx_description
1 polymer ?
#
loop_
_entity_poly.entity_id
_entity_poly.type
_entity_poly.pdbx_seq_one_letter_code
_entity_poly.pdbx_strand_id
1 'polypeptide(L)'
;MFSKETYTNRRKVLQGLVEKGVIIFLSGNECPNNYPANTYYPFRPDSSYLYFFGIIRDGLAGVIDVESGEVALYGDDVDVADIVLTVPVESLASQAEKVGVKKTGTFQQFLDYIKAEQAKGRQIHFLPPHRHQEKLLLQDTLGIHHTKQTEAASIELIKAVVKMRSVKEEQEIAEIEKACEIGYKMHTAAMIAGKPGVTEKYVGAVVTGEAMKYGWQVSFPTILTMHGEIMHGGPQFKEIEDGRLVLCDAGCENENFYCSDHTRTFPANGKFTQQQREIYTIVEQCHD
;
A
#
# COMPACT_ATOMS: atom_id res chain seq x y z
N MET A 1 -5.16 -5.55 -11.71
CA MET A 1 -5.72 -6.76 -11.00
C MET A 1 -5.15 -8.01 -11.66
N PHE A 2 -4.66 -8.98 -10.88
CA PHE A 2 -4.17 -10.26 -11.41
C PHE A 2 -5.32 -11.19 -11.81
N SER A 3 -4.99 -12.38 -12.32
CA SER A 3 -5.99 -13.35 -12.72
C SER A 3 -6.73 -13.95 -11.52
N LYS A 4 -7.91 -14.47 -11.76
CA LYS A 4 -8.72 -15.22 -10.78
C LYS A 4 -7.94 -16.37 -10.14
N GLU A 5 -7.16 -17.07 -10.96
CA GLU A 5 -6.32 -18.20 -10.56
C GLU A 5 -5.25 -17.77 -9.57
N THR A 6 -4.63 -16.62 -9.78
CA THR A 6 -3.61 -16.06 -8.87
C THR A 6 -4.16 -15.92 -7.47
N TYR A 7 -5.28 -15.20 -7.31
CA TYR A 7 -5.89 -14.99 -6.00
C TYR A 7 -6.38 -16.29 -5.36
N THR A 8 -6.96 -17.18 -6.15
CA THR A 8 -7.42 -18.48 -5.66
C THR A 8 -6.26 -19.33 -5.15
N ASN A 9 -5.16 -19.38 -5.90
CA ASN A 9 -3.96 -20.12 -5.51
C ASN A 9 -3.31 -19.53 -4.25
N ARG A 10 -3.19 -18.20 -4.16
CA ARG A 10 -2.64 -17.54 -2.96
C ARG A 10 -3.43 -17.88 -1.70
N ARG A 11 -4.76 -17.82 -1.76
CA ARG A 11 -5.61 -18.21 -0.63
C ARG A 11 -5.50 -19.69 -0.29
N LYS A 12 -5.42 -20.57 -1.28
CA LYS A 12 -5.23 -22.02 -1.07
C LYS A 12 -3.88 -22.33 -0.41
N VAL A 13 -2.81 -21.67 -0.84
CA VAL A 13 -1.48 -21.79 -0.21
C VAL A 13 -1.54 -21.31 1.24
N LEU A 14 -2.17 -20.16 1.50
CA LEU A 14 -2.32 -19.62 2.85
C LEU A 14 -3.07 -20.58 3.78
N GLN A 15 -4.18 -21.20 3.32
CA GLN A 15 -4.92 -22.21 4.06
C GLN A 15 -4.04 -23.40 4.46
N GLY A 16 -3.10 -23.81 3.63
CA GLY A 16 -2.15 -24.88 3.95
C GLY A 16 -1.01 -24.49 4.90
N LEU A 17 -0.88 -23.20 5.24
CA LEU A 17 0.16 -22.67 6.12
C LEU A 17 -0.36 -22.29 7.51
N VAL A 18 -1.66 -22.27 7.72
CA VAL A 18 -2.32 -21.99 8.99
C VAL A 18 -3.06 -23.27 9.41
N GLU A 19 -2.91 -23.69 10.68
CA GLU A 19 -3.38 -25.03 11.12
C GLU A 19 -4.90 -25.12 11.19
N LYS A 20 -5.56 -24.12 11.78
CA LYS A 20 -7.03 -24.07 11.99
C LYS A 20 -7.48 -22.65 12.30
N GLY A 21 -8.79 -22.41 12.29
CA GLY A 21 -9.38 -21.12 12.67
C GLY A 21 -9.89 -20.33 11.47
N VAL A 22 -10.18 -19.08 11.70
CA VAL A 22 -10.71 -18.15 10.69
C VAL A 22 -9.72 -17.02 10.48
N ILE A 23 -9.27 -16.81 9.25
CA ILE A 23 -8.37 -15.71 8.87
C ILE A 23 -9.22 -14.56 8.36
N ILE A 24 -8.94 -13.35 8.83
CA ILE A 24 -9.58 -12.12 8.36
C ILE A 24 -8.57 -11.14 7.79
N PHE A 25 -8.95 -10.50 6.67
CA PHE A 25 -8.24 -9.38 6.08
C PHE A 25 -9.23 -8.24 5.83
N LEU A 26 -8.91 -7.05 6.32
CA LEU A 26 -9.71 -5.86 6.12
C LEU A 26 -9.11 -5.01 4.99
N SER A 27 -9.95 -4.49 4.09
CA SER A 27 -9.48 -3.58 3.04
C SER A 27 -9.08 -2.20 3.60
N GLY A 28 -9.61 -1.86 4.76
CA GLY A 28 -9.58 -0.53 5.35
C GLY A 28 -10.77 0.31 4.90
N ASN A 29 -10.88 1.49 5.48
CA ASN A 29 -11.91 2.48 5.13
C ASN A 29 -11.26 3.76 4.62
N GLU A 30 -12.01 4.54 3.86
CA GLU A 30 -11.63 5.92 3.55
C GLU A 30 -11.41 6.72 4.83
N CYS A 31 -10.45 7.63 4.80
CA CYS A 31 -10.10 8.47 5.93
C CYS A 31 -10.41 9.93 5.62
N PRO A 32 -11.24 10.61 6.44
CA PRO A 32 -11.50 12.04 6.29
C PRO A 32 -10.20 12.86 6.43
N ASN A 33 -10.04 13.84 5.56
CA ASN A 33 -8.93 14.79 5.64
C ASN A 33 -9.27 15.97 6.57
N ASN A 34 -10.36 16.70 6.31
CA ASN A 34 -10.76 17.87 7.08
C ASN A 34 -12.27 17.91 7.43
N TYR A 35 -13.09 17.15 6.72
CA TYR A 35 -14.51 16.91 7.06
C TYR A 35 -14.99 15.59 6.43
N PRO A 36 -16.13 15.01 6.86
CA PRO A 36 -16.50 13.63 6.53
C PRO A 36 -16.52 13.28 5.03
N ALA A 37 -16.96 14.19 4.17
CA ALA A 37 -17.04 13.95 2.73
C ALA A 37 -15.74 14.30 1.97
N ASN A 38 -14.70 14.83 2.63
CA ASN A 38 -13.41 15.12 2.02
C ASN A 38 -12.39 14.09 2.51
N THR A 39 -12.31 12.99 1.80
CA THR A 39 -11.42 11.88 2.11
C THR A 39 -10.10 11.97 1.36
N TYR A 40 -9.08 11.28 1.85
CA TYR A 40 -7.83 11.11 1.10
C TYR A 40 -8.11 10.30 -0.16
N TYR A 41 -7.81 10.89 -1.30
CA TYR A 41 -8.00 10.27 -2.61
C TYR A 41 -6.65 10.14 -3.33
N PRO A 42 -6.42 9.04 -4.02
CA PRO A 42 -7.27 7.86 -4.16
C PRO A 42 -7.23 6.94 -2.94
N PHE A 43 -8.33 6.17 -2.73
CA PHE A 43 -8.38 5.19 -1.65
C PHE A 43 -7.32 4.09 -1.85
N ARG A 44 -6.57 3.82 -0.81
CA ARG A 44 -5.51 2.82 -0.82
C ARG A 44 -5.88 1.66 0.12
N PRO A 45 -6.27 0.47 -0.41
CA PRO A 45 -6.55 -0.70 0.41
C PRO A 45 -5.32 -1.21 1.15
N ASP A 46 -5.53 -2.04 2.17
CA ASP A 46 -4.44 -2.76 2.84
C ASP A 46 -3.70 -3.69 1.87
N SER A 47 -2.37 -3.72 1.95
CA SER A 47 -1.52 -4.48 1.03
C SER A 47 -1.71 -5.99 1.14
N SER A 48 -1.97 -6.53 2.34
CA SER A 48 -2.21 -7.96 2.52
C SER A 48 -3.60 -8.34 2.04
N TYR A 49 -4.60 -7.49 2.28
CA TYR A 49 -5.92 -7.67 1.69
C TYR A 49 -5.83 -7.69 0.15
N LEU A 50 -5.13 -6.73 -0.47
CA LEU A 50 -4.92 -6.70 -1.93
C LEU A 50 -4.22 -7.96 -2.44
N TYR A 51 -3.22 -8.46 -1.73
CA TYR A 51 -2.47 -9.65 -2.12
C TYR A 51 -3.35 -10.89 -2.23
N PHE A 52 -4.34 -11.03 -1.33
CA PHE A 52 -5.22 -12.19 -1.28
C PHE A 52 -6.58 -12.00 -1.99
N PHE A 53 -7.08 -10.79 -2.11
CA PHE A 53 -8.41 -10.51 -2.65
C PHE A 53 -8.45 -9.57 -3.86
N GLY A 54 -7.48 -8.68 -4.03
CA GLY A 54 -7.28 -7.88 -5.24
C GLY A 54 -8.36 -6.84 -5.58
N ILE A 55 -9.34 -6.59 -4.71
CA ILE A 55 -10.43 -5.65 -4.96
C ILE A 55 -10.08 -4.28 -4.36
N ILE A 56 -10.15 -3.24 -5.19
CA ILE A 56 -9.86 -1.86 -4.78
C ILE A 56 -11.19 -1.21 -4.36
N ARG A 57 -11.57 -1.46 -3.12
CA ARG A 57 -12.78 -0.89 -2.52
C ARG A 57 -12.59 -0.82 -1.00
N ASP A 58 -13.07 0.23 -0.39
CA ASP A 58 -13.11 0.39 1.07
C ASP A 58 -14.23 -0.44 1.72
N GLY A 59 -14.20 -0.56 3.03
CA GLY A 59 -15.24 -1.22 3.81
C GLY A 59 -15.43 -2.71 3.53
N LEU A 60 -14.42 -3.40 2.94
CA LEU A 60 -14.50 -4.83 2.68
C LEU A 60 -13.74 -5.65 3.72
N ALA A 61 -14.29 -6.84 4.02
CA ALA A 61 -13.64 -7.86 4.83
C ALA A 61 -13.55 -9.17 4.04
N GLY A 62 -12.33 -9.67 3.85
CA GLY A 62 -12.07 -11.00 3.30
C GLY A 62 -11.93 -12.01 4.43
N VAL A 63 -12.61 -13.14 4.32
CA VAL A 63 -12.61 -14.23 5.30
C VAL A 63 -12.18 -15.53 4.65
N ILE A 64 -11.31 -16.26 5.33
CA ILE A 64 -10.87 -17.60 4.94
C ILE A 64 -11.07 -18.52 6.14
N ASP A 65 -11.99 -19.47 6.03
CA ASP A 65 -12.17 -20.54 7.01
C ASP A 65 -11.21 -21.67 6.68
N VAL A 66 -10.26 -21.92 7.57
CA VAL A 66 -9.15 -22.85 7.31
C VAL A 66 -9.64 -24.30 7.26
N GLU A 67 -10.55 -24.69 8.17
CA GLU A 67 -11.02 -26.08 8.27
C GLU A 67 -11.99 -26.45 7.16
N SER A 68 -12.92 -25.57 6.79
CA SER A 68 -13.87 -25.83 5.71
C SER A 68 -13.33 -25.54 4.32
N GLY A 69 -12.27 -24.72 4.24
CA GLY A 69 -11.76 -24.19 2.98
C GLY A 69 -12.64 -23.11 2.35
N GLU A 70 -13.70 -22.67 3.04
CA GLU A 70 -14.61 -21.65 2.53
C GLU A 70 -13.93 -20.27 2.52
N VAL A 71 -14.13 -19.53 1.43
CA VAL A 71 -13.69 -18.15 1.29
C VAL A 71 -14.88 -17.26 1.03
N ALA A 72 -14.97 -16.15 1.77
CA ALA A 72 -16.06 -15.19 1.64
C ALA A 72 -15.53 -13.75 1.58
N LEU A 73 -16.30 -12.89 0.93
CA LEU A 73 -16.11 -11.43 0.93
C LEU A 73 -17.37 -10.77 1.48
N TYR A 74 -17.17 -9.85 2.40
CA TYR A 74 -18.23 -9.09 3.05
C TYR A 74 -18.03 -7.61 2.84
N GLY A 75 -19.11 -6.89 2.64
CA GLY A 75 -19.18 -5.44 2.46
C GLY A 75 -20.55 -5.03 1.96
N ASP A 76 -20.87 -3.77 2.10
CA ASP A 76 -22.16 -3.26 1.69
C ASP A 76 -22.08 -2.70 0.26
N ASP A 77 -23.05 -2.97 -0.58
CA ASP A 77 -23.13 -2.35 -1.90
C ASP A 77 -23.48 -0.87 -1.75
N VAL A 78 -23.02 -0.10 -2.71
CA VAL A 78 -23.19 1.37 -2.72
C VAL A 78 -24.67 1.72 -2.81
N ASP A 79 -25.13 2.63 -1.96
CA ASP A 79 -26.52 3.11 -2.01
C ASP A 79 -26.79 3.87 -3.32
N VAL A 80 -28.05 3.83 -3.77
CA VAL A 80 -28.52 4.54 -4.97
C VAL A 80 -28.24 6.04 -4.86
N ALA A 81 -28.31 6.62 -3.67
CA ALA A 81 -27.98 8.04 -3.45
C ALA A 81 -26.52 8.37 -3.75
N ASP A 82 -25.60 7.47 -3.44
CA ASP A 82 -24.17 7.65 -3.69
C ASP A 82 -23.82 7.44 -5.16
N ILE A 83 -24.56 6.57 -5.88
CA ILE A 83 -24.38 6.34 -7.33
C ILE A 83 -24.63 7.64 -8.13
N VAL A 84 -25.51 8.51 -7.64
CA VAL A 84 -25.79 9.81 -8.28
C VAL A 84 -24.59 10.76 -8.21
N LEU A 85 -23.74 10.62 -7.18
CA LEU A 85 -22.56 11.46 -6.93
C LEU A 85 -21.26 10.83 -7.43
N THR A 86 -21.28 9.54 -7.72
CA THR A 86 -20.11 8.78 -8.18
C THR A 86 -20.41 8.09 -9.51
N VAL A 87 -19.42 7.42 -10.08
CA VAL A 87 -19.67 6.50 -11.21
C VAL A 87 -20.35 5.22 -10.70
N PRO A 88 -21.14 4.52 -11.52
CA PRO A 88 -21.73 3.25 -11.14
C PRO A 88 -20.66 2.27 -10.65
N VAL A 89 -20.79 1.80 -9.41
CA VAL A 89 -19.91 0.81 -8.82
C VAL A 89 -20.48 -0.58 -9.05
N GLU A 90 -19.64 -1.49 -9.50
CA GLU A 90 -20.01 -2.88 -9.70
C GLU A 90 -20.35 -3.54 -8.34
N SER A 91 -21.38 -4.39 -8.30
CA SER A 91 -21.78 -5.09 -7.06
C SER A 91 -20.64 -5.93 -6.46
N LEU A 92 -20.65 -6.10 -5.15
CA LEU A 92 -19.65 -6.93 -4.46
C LEU A 92 -19.64 -8.37 -5.01
N ALA A 93 -20.79 -8.93 -5.33
CA ALA A 93 -20.90 -10.28 -5.90
C ALA A 93 -20.16 -10.41 -7.24
N SER A 94 -20.31 -9.41 -8.13
CA SER A 94 -19.62 -9.38 -9.42
C SER A 94 -18.11 -9.20 -9.25
N GLN A 95 -17.67 -8.30 -8.37
CA GLN A 95 -16.25 -8.12 -8.06
C GLN A 95 -15.63 -9.38 -7.45
N ALA A 96 -16.34 -10.04 -6.53
CA ALA A 96 -15.91 -11.28 -5.87
C ALA A 96 -15.70 -12.43 -6.86
N GLU A 97 -16.57 -12.56 -7.86
CA GLU A 97 -16.44 -13.58 -8.89
C GLU A 97 -15.14 -13.43 -9.70
N LYS A 98 -14.73 -12.22 -10.00
CA LYS A 98 -13.47 -11.92 -10.74
C LYS A 98 -12.22 -12.39 -9.99
N VAL A 99 -12.29 -12.48 -8.66
CA VAL A 99 -11.19 -12.94 -7.81
C VAL A 99 -11.42 -14.35 -7.26
N GLY A 100 -12.43 -15.06 -7.76
CA GLY A 100 -12.69 -16.47 -7.42
C GLY A 100 -13.36 -16.67 -6.06
N VAL A 101 -14.07 -15.68 -5.54
CA VAL A 101 -14.89 -15.81 -4.33
C VAL A 101 -16.35 -15.92 -4.72
N LYS A 102 -17.03 -16.96 -4.24
CA LYS A 102 -18.45 -17.23 -4.54
C LYS A 102 -19.41 -16.75 -3.46
N LYS A 103 -18.93 -16.67 -2.23
CA LYS A 103 -19.75 -16.28 -1.09
C LYS A 103 -19.54 -14.81 -0.77
N THR A 104 -20.62 -14.05 -0.77
CA THR A 104 -20.62 -12.63 -0.38
C THR A 104 -21.70 -12.39 0.66
N GLY A 105 -21.57 -11.32 1.42
CA GLY A 105 -22.54 -10.87 2.40
C GLY A 105 -22.33 -9.42 2.78
N THR A 106 -23.26 -8.88 3.58
CA THR A 106 -23.15 -7.52 4.11
C THR A 106 -22.03 -7.44 5.17
N PHE A 107 -21.57 -6.23 5.46
CA PHE A 107 -20.58 -6.03 6.53
C PHE A 107 -21.13 -6.45 7.90
N GLN A 108 -22.43 -6.26 8.16
CA GLN A 108 -23.07 -6.76 9.38
C GLN A 108 -23.01 -8.30 9.49
N GLN A 109 -23.20 -9.01 8.38
CA GLN A 109 -23.08 -10.46 8.36
C GLN A 109 -21.64 -10.92 8.65
N PHE A 110 -20.64 -10.17 8.28
CA PHE A 110 -19.25 -10.41 8.70
C PHE A 110 -19.10 -10.33 10.22
N LEU A 111 -19.60 -9.25 10.82
CA LEU A 111 -19.53 -9.08 12.29
C LEU A 111 -20.24 -10.21 13.04
N ASP A 112 -21.42 -10.60 12.58
CA ASP A 112 -22.20 -11.69 13.16
C ASP A 112 -21.46 -13.03 13.02
N TYR A 113 -20.87 -13.28 11.85
CA TYR A 113 -20.08 -14.51 11.59
C TYR A 113 -18.88 -14.58 12.55
N ILE A 114 -18.08 -13.52 12.68
CA ILE A 114 -16.91 -13.53 13.56
C ILE A 114 -17.30 -13.75 15.02
N LYS A 115 -18.37 -13.10 15.50
CA LYS A 115 -18.89 -13.31 16.86
C LYS A 115 -19.34 -14.77 17.08
N ALA A 116 -20.00 -15.34 16.09
CA ALA A 116 -20.44 -16.74 16.17
C ALA A 116 -19.25 -17.71 16.21
N GLU A 117 -18.21 -17.47 15.43
CA GLU A 117 -17.01 -18.31 15.42
C GLU A 117 -16.21 -18.20 16.73
N GLN A 118 -16.11 -16.99 17.30
CA GLN A 118 -15.54 -16.79 18.65
C GLN A 118 -16.33 -17.53 19.73
N ALA A 119 -17.66 -17.48 19.68
CA ALA A 119 -18.51 -18.18 20.64
C ALA A 119 -18.33 -19.71 20.60
N LYS A 120 -17.90 -20.27 19.46
CA LYS A 120 -17.50 -21.68 19.31
C LYS A 120 -16.08 -21.97 19.82
N GLY A 121 -15.35 -20.96 20.31
CA GLY A 121 -13.96 -21.09 20.74
C GLY A 121 -12.96 -21.20 19.59
N ARG A 122 -13.34 -20.85 18.35
CA ARG A 122 -12.42 -20.85 17.22
C ARG A 122 -11.49 -19.63 17.26
N GLN A 123 -10.26 -19.84 16.87
CA GLN A 123 -9.28 -18.79 16.77
C GLN A 123 -9.58 -17.88 15.57
N ILE A 124 -9.57 -16.56 15.79
CA ILE A 124 -9.65 -15.57 14.72
C ILE A 124 -8.25 -15.02 14.49
N HIS A 125 -7.71 -15.25 13.30
CA HIS A 125 -6.40 -14.80 12.90
C HIS A 125 -6.50 -13.45 12.19
N PHE A 126 -5.72 -12.49 12.65
CA PHE A 126 -5.56 -11.17 12.03
C PHE A 126 -4.10 -10.72 12.08
N LEU A 127 -3.72 -9.83 11.17
CA LEU A 127 -2.42 -9.18 11.16
C LEU A 127 -2.42 -7.96 12.09
N PRO A 128 -1.25 -7.50 12.59
CA PRO A 128 -1.17 -6.31 13.43
C PRO A 128 -1.82 -5.10 12.71
N PRO A 129 -2.90 -4.52 13.25
CA PRO A 129 -3.57 -3.40 12.60
C PRO A 129 -2.75 -2.12 12.78
N HIS A 130 -2.63 -1.34 11.71
CA HIS A 130 -1.97 -0.03 11.75
C HIS A 130 -2.94 1.14 11.64
N ARG A 131 -4.12 0.95 11.05
CA ARG A 131 -5.16 1.98 10.92
C ARG A 131 -6.04 2.06 12.16
N HIS A 132 -6.36 3.27 12.60
CA HIS A 132 -7.16 3.46 13.81
C HIS A 132 -8.57 2.88 13.71
N GLN A 133 -9.22 2.99 12.54
CA GLN A 133 -10.54 2.42 12.30
C GLN A 133 -10.54 0.89 12.44
N GLU A 134 -9.51 0.23 11.91
CA GLU A 134 -9.34 -1.22 12.05
C GLU A 134 -9.14 -1.63 13.51
N LYS A 135 -8.35 -0.84 14.26
CA LYS A 135 -8.15 -1.08 15.70
C LYS A 135 -9.45 -0.99 16.49
N LEU A 136 -10.28 0.01 16.20
CA LEU A 136 -11.59 0.15 16.85
C LEU A 136 -12.52 -1.00 16.46
N LEU A 137 -12.58 -1.34 15.17
CA LEU A 137 -13.38 -2.46 14.68
C LEU A 137 -13.00 -3.78 15.36
N LEU A 138 -11.71 -4.10 15.43
CA LEU A 138 -11.22 -5.31 16.10
C LEU A 138 -11.50 -5.29 17.61
N GLN A 139 -11.43 -4.13 18.26
CA GLN A 139 -11.80 -4.00 19.66
C GLN A 139 -13.28 -4.31 19.87
N ASP A 140 -14.16 -3.73 19.05
CA ASP A 140 -15.62 -3.91 19.18
C ASP A 140 -16.06 -5.31 18.79
N THR A 141 -15.33 -5.96 17.84
CA THR A 141 -15.69 -7.29 17.33
C THR A 141 -15.07 -8.41 18.15
N LEU A 142 -13.78 -8.30 18.50
CA LEU A 142 -13.02 -9.36 19.18
C LEU A 142 -12.88 -9.13 20.68
N GLY A 143 -13.23 -7.94 21.19
CA GLY A 143 -13.04 -7.58 22.60
C GLY A 143 -11.58 -7.34 23.00
N ILE A 144 -10.66 -7.21 22.03
CA ILE A 144 -9.24 -7.00 22.28
C ILE A 144 -8.95 -5.50 22.25
N HIS A 145 -8.58 -4.93 23.41
CA HIS A 145 -8.26 -3.50 23.51
C HIS A 145 -7.19 -3.11 22.48
N HIS A 146 -7.35 -1.96 21.84
CA HIS A 146 -6.50 -1.51 20.71
C HIS A 146 -5.00 -1.49 21.02
N THR A 147 -4.59 -1.25 22.28
CA THR A 147 -3.18 -1.26 22.70
C THR A 147 -2.58 -2.67 22.78
N LYS A 148 -3.42 -3.72 22.77
CA LYS A 148 -3.01 -5.12 22.91
C LYS A 148 -3.10 -5.90 21.60
N GLN A 149 -3.64 -5.31 20.54
CA GLN A 149 -3.89 -6.03 19.29
C GLN A 149 -2.61 -6.45 18.58
N THR A 150 -1.54 -5.68 18.66
CA THR A 150 -0.24 -6.07 18.07
C THR A 150 0.33 -7.33 18.76
N GLU A 151 0.20 -7.43 20.08
CA GLU A 151 0.62 -8.60 20.86
C GLU A 151 -0.30 -9.81 20.62
N ALA A 152 -1.60 -9.56 20.39
CA ALA A 152 -2.62 -10.59 20.15
C ALA A 152 -2.71 -11.05 18.69
N ALA A 153 -2.04 -10.36 17.77
CA ALA A 153 -2.02 -10.74 16.35
C ALA A 153 -1.42 -12.14 16.17
N SER A 154 -1.93 -12.87 15.17
CA SER A 154 -1.52 -14.25 14.92
C SER A 154 -0.10 -14.34 14.37
N ILE A 155 0.82 -14.84 15.17
CA ILE A 155 2.22 -15.09 14.74
C ILE A 155 2.25 -16.12 13.60
N GLU A 156 1.37 -17.11 13.62
CA GLU A 156 1.26 -18.12 12.57
C GLU A 156 0.88 -17.46 11.23
N LEU A 157 -0.16 -16.61 11.23
CA LEU A 157 -0.58 -15.86 10.05
C LEU A 157 0.53 -14.91 9.58
N ILE A 158 1.20 -14.19 10.49
CA ILE A 158 2.32 -13.31 10.15
C ILE A 158 3.41 -14.09 9.42
N LYS A 159 3.84 -15.23 9.96
CA LYS A 159 4.87 -16.09 9.34
C LYS A 159 4.43 -16.61 7.96
N ALA A 160 3.16 -17.01 7.82
CA ALA A 160 2.61 -17.48 6.56
C ALA A 160 2.64 -16.37 5.49
N VAL A 161 2.15 -15.17 5.83
CA VAL A 161 2.13 -14.03 4.92
C VAL A 161 3.55 -13.59 4.55
N VAL A 162 4.47 -13.51 5.50
CA VAL A 162 5.89 -13.20 5.24
C VAL A 162 6.50 -14.23 4.29
N LYS A 163 6.30 -15.53 4.54
CA LYS A 163 6.81 -16.60 3.67
C LYS A 163 6.31 -16.45 2.24
N MET A 164 5.03 -16.14 2.05
CA MET A 164 4.42 -16.02 0.72
C MET A 164 4.88 -14.73 -0.01
N ARG A 165 5.00 -13.61 0.70
CA ARG A 165 5.32 -12.31 0.08
C ARG A 165 6.82 -12.03 -0.05
N SER A 166 7.69 -12.78 0.64
CA SER A 166 9.15 -12.61 0.57
C SER A 166 9.72 -13.00 -0.79
N VAL A 167 9.17 -14.04 -1.42
CA VAL A 167 9.55 -14.45 -2.78
C VAL A 167 8.44 -14.03 -3.72
N LYS A 168 8.78 -13.17 -4.70
CA LYS A 168 7.82 -12.60 -5.66
C LYS A 168 7.54 -13.58 -6.79
N GLU A 169 6.29 -13.64 -7.21
CA GLU A 169 5.88 -14.32 -8.44
C GLU A 169 6.33 -13.50 -9.66
N GLU A 170 6.50 -14.13 -10.82
CA GLU A 170 6.92 -13.44 -12.05
C GLU A 170 6.03 -12.24 -12.40
N GLN A 171 4.72 -12.38 -12.21
CA GLN A 171 3.76 -11.29 -12.43
C GLN A 171 3.93 -10.13 -11.45
N GLU A 172 4.38 -10.37 -10.22
CA GLU A 172 4.70 -9.33 -9.24
C GLU A 172 5.98 -8.60 -9.63
N ILE A 173 6.99 -9.35 -10.12
CA ILE A 173 8.24 -8.76 -10.63
C ILE A 173 7.92 -7.83 -11.81
N ALA A 174 7.09 -8.25 -12.75
CA ALA A 174 6.68 -7.41 -13.87
C ALA A 174 5.99 -6.10 -13.43
N GLU A 175 5.18 -6.14 -12.36
CA GLU A 175 4.57 -4.92 -11.82
C GLU A 175 5.58 -4.03 -11.08
N ILE A 176 6.54 -4.61 -10.36
CA ILE A 176 7.63 -3.87 -9.73
C ILE A 176 8.49 -3.17 -10.79
N GLU A 177 8.83 -3.85 -11.88
CA GLU A 177 9.60 -3.27 -12.98
C GLU A 177 8.88 -2.08 -13.62
N LYS A 178 7.55 -2.17 -13.84
CA LYS A 178 6.75 -1.01 -14.30
C LYS A 178 6.84 0.17 -13.33
N ALA A 179 6.74 -0.09 -12.04
CA ALA A 179 6.89 0.97 -11.03
C ALA A 179 8.31 1.56 -11.04
N CYS A 180 9.34 0.74 -11.26
CA CYS A 180 10.74 1.19 -11.39
C CYS A 180 10.96 2.06 -12.64
N GLU A 181 10.33 1.73 -13.78
CA GLU A 181 10.36 2.57 -14.98
C GLU A 181 9.76 3.97 -14.73
N ILE A 182 8.67 4.03 -13.95
CA ILE A 182 8.08 5.31 -13.56
C ILE A 182 9.04 6.05 -12.61
N GLY A 183 9.64 5.36 -11.65
CA GLY A 183 10.67 5.90 -10.76
C GLY A 183 11.85 6.51 -11.53
N TYR A 184 12.31 5.84 -12.60
CA TYR A 184 13.33 6.40 -13.48
C TYR A 184 12.91 7.74 -14.09
N LYS A 185 11.66 7.87 -14.56
CA LYS A 185 11.13 9.13 -15.10
C LYS A 185 11.06 10.23 -14.04
N MET A 186 10.63 9.86 -12.81
CA MET A 186 10.60 10.79 -11.67
C MET A 186 11.98 11.36 -11.35
N HIS A 187 13.01 10.52 -11.25
CA HIS A 187 14.37 10.95 -10.96
C HIS A 187 14.99 11.74 -12.11
N THR A 188 14.72 11.37 -13.35
CA THR A 188 15.15 12.16 -14.52
C THR A 188 14.53 13.55 -14.51
N ALA A 189 13.24 13.67 -14.19
CA ALA A 189 12.55 14.94 -14.06
C ALA A 189 13.12 15.79 -12.91
N ALA A 190 13.47 15.16 -11.77
CA ALA A 190 14.13 15.83 -10.66
C ALA A 190 15.48 16.45 -11.09
N MET A 191 16.31 15.69 -11.80
CA MET A 191 17.62 16.16 -12.30
C MET A 191 17.48 17.30 -13.32
N ILE A 192 16.45 17.27 -14.16
CA ILE A 192 16.18 18.34 -15.14
C ILE A 192 15.67 19.61 -14.45
N ALA A 193 14.78 19.48 -13.47
CA ALA A 193 14.14 20.59 -12.77
C ALA A 193 15.00 21.19 -11.65
N GLY A 194 15.84 20.38 -11.00
CA GLY A 194 16.63 20.74 -9.81
C GLY A 194 17.84 21.61 -10.13
N LYS A 195 17.61 22.89 -10.40
CA LYS A 195 18.62 23.88 -10.77
C LYS A 195 18.75 24.96 -9.70
N PRO A 196 19.91 25.64 -9.60
CA PRO A 196 20.06 26.79 -8.72
C PRO A 196 18.98 27.86 -8.96
N GLY A 197 18.43 28.40 -7.88
CA GLY A 197 17.35 29.40 -7.88
C GLY A 197 15.94 28.82 -7.99
N VAL A 198 15.80 27.51 -8.20
CA VAL A 198 14.50 26.81 -8.13
C VAL A 198 14.27 26.30 -6.72
N THR A 199 13.04 26.35 -6.21
CA THR A 199 12.75 25.86 -4.86
C THR A 199 12.71 24.33 -4.82
N GLU A 200 13.15 23.73 -3.71
CA GLU A 200 12.97 22.28 -3.46
C GLU A 200 11.51 21.85 -3.65
N LYS A 201 10.57 22.70 -3.19
CA LYS A 201 9.12 22.44 -3.30
C LYS A 201 8.65 22.30 -4.74
N TYR A 202 9.16 23.16 -5.65
CA TYR A 202 8.84 23.06 -7.08
C TYR A 202 9.34 21.73 -7.67
N VAL A 203 10.58 21.35 -7.38
CA VAL A 203 11.15 20.08 -7.87
C VAL A 203 10.38 18.90 -7.32
N GLY A 204 10.02 18.92 -6.03
CA GLY A 204 9.18 17.88 -5.41
C GLY A 204 7.80 17.76 -6.06
N ALA A 205 7.20 18.89 -6.47
CA ALA A 205 5.93 18.88 -7.20
C ALA A 205 6.09 18.27 -8.61
N VAL A 206 7.18 18.56 -9.31
CA VAL A 206 7.50 17.94 -10.61
C VAL A 206 7.63 16.43 -10.47
N VAL A 207 8.38 15.96 -9.49
CA VAL A 207 8.56 14.52 -9.19
C VAL A 207 7.22 13.83 -8.89
N THR A 208 6.42 14.45 -8.03
CA THR A 208 5.07 13.94 -7.70
C THR A 208 4.16 13.91 -8.93
N GLY A 209 4.25 14.95 -9.77
CA GLY A 209 3.50 15.02 -11.03
C GLY A 209 3.84 13.88 -12.01
N GLU A 210 5.11 13.48 -12.09
CA GLU A 210 5.51 12.33 -12.92
C GLU A 210 4.96 11.00 -12.38
N ALA A 211 4.93 10.80 -11.06
CA ALA A 211 4.30 9.64 -10.47
C ALA A 211 2.80 9.56 -10.81
N MET A 212 2.08 10.68 -10.69
CA MET A 212 0.65 10.73 -11.01
C MET A 212 0.34 10.65 -12.51
N LYS A 213 1.28 11.07 -13.37
CA LYS A 213 1.12 11.03 -14.82
C LYS A 213 1.20 9.62 -15.40
N TYR A 214 2.01 8.76 -14.82
CA TYR A 214 2.31 7.44 -15.35
C TYR A 214 1.90 6.28 -14.44
N GLY A 215 1.65 6.53 -13.16
CA GLY A 215 1.24 5.57 -12.16
C GLY A 215 -0.03 5.99 -11.41
N TRP A 216 -0.17 5.48 -10.20
CA TRP A 216 -1.31 5.81 -9.35
C TRP A 216 -1.02 7.03 -8.47
N GLN A 217 0.08 6.97 -7.71
CA GLN A 217 0.56 8.03 -6.83
C GLN A 217 2.01 7.78 -6.41
N VAL A 218 2.57 8.64 -5.59
CA VAL A 218 3.86 8.37 -4.94
C VAL A 218 3.73 7.21 -3.97
N SER A 219 4.74 6.36 -3.90
CA SER A 219 4.78 5.22 -2.95
C SER A 219 4.98 5.66 -1.50
N PHE A 220 5.58 6.82 -1.31
CA PHE A 220 5.78 7.51 -0.03
C PHE A 220 5.96 9.03 -0.28
N PRO A 221 5.80 9.87 0.75
CA PRO A 221 6.03 11.31 0.60
C PRO A 221 7.43 11.59 0.08
N THR A 222 7.53 12.24 -1.07
CA THR A 222 8.81 12.56 -1.73
C THR A 222 9.76 13.29 -0.77
N ILE A 223 10.96 12.75 -0.60
CA ILE A 223 12.07 13.41 0.09
C ILE A 223 12.94 14.09 -0.96
N LEU A 224 13.11 15.38 -0.85
CA LEU A 224 13.97 16.14 -1.75
C LEU A 224 14.56 17.32 -1.01
N THR A 225 15.90 17.38 -0.96
CA THR A 225 16.58 18.39 -0.16
C THR A 225 18.04 18.58 -0.57
N MET A 226 18.56 19.80 -0.36
CA MET A 226 20.00 20.09 -0.35
C MET A 226 20.69 19.68 0.96
N HIS A 227 19.90 19.34 1.98
CA HIS A 227 20.33 18.97 3.33
C HIS A 227 20.19 17.47 3.53
N GLY A 228 20.95 16.66 2.79
CA GLY A 228 20.93 15.21 2.85
C GLY A 228 21.28 14.61 4.22
N GLU A 229 21.81 15.42 5.15
CA GLU A 229 21.98 15.07 6.55
C GLU A 229 20.65 14.92 7.30
N ILE A 230 19.53 15.43 6.73
CA ILE A 230 18.17 15.27 7.25
C ILE A 230 17.51 14.14 6.48
N MET A 231 17.49 12.94 7.06
CA MET A 231 17.08 11.69 6.38
C MET A 231 15.64 11.71 5.83
N HIS A 232 14.69 12.35 6.53
CA HIS A 232 13.28 12.35 6.14
C HIS A 232 12.72 13.76 5.97
N GLY A 233 13.49 14.65 5.32
CA GLY A 233 13.11 16.02 5.03
C GLY A 233 12.25 16.14 3.77
N GLY A 234 10.99 16.55 3.90
CA GLY A 234 10.16 16.89 2.73
C GLY A 234 10.66 18.18 2.06
N PRO A 235 10.38 18.39 0.75
CA PRO A 235 10.82 19.55 0.00
C PRO A 235 10.26 20.85 0.57
N GLN A 236 11.13 21.84 0.74
CA GLN A 236 10.85 23.14 1.36
C GLN A 236 10.71 24.25 0.32
N PHE A 237 10.13 25.41 0.72
CA PHE A 237 10.15 26.64 -0.08
C PHE A 237 11.53 27.35 -0.04
N LYS A 238 12.60 26.57 -0.02
CA LYS A 238 13.97 27.04 -0.01
C LYS A 238 14.55 26.88 -1.41
N GLU A 239 15.20 27.90 -1.92
CA GLU A 239 15.86 27.86 -3.22
C GLU A 239 17.12 27.00 -3.17
N ILE A 240 17.28 26.18 -4.19
CA ILE A 240 18.47 25.35 -4.39
C ILE A 240 19.67 26.26 -4.68
N GLU A 241 20.73 26.10 -3.90
CA GLU A 241 21.95 26.91 -4.01
C GLU A 241 22.92 26.33 -5.06
N ASP A 242 23.63 27.19 -5.75
CA ASP A 242 24.69 26.75 -6.67
C ASP A 242 25.79 25.99 -5.92
N GLY A 243 26.33 24.94 -6.54
CA GLY A 243 27.39 24.12 -5.96
C GLY A 243 26.93 23.13 -4.90
N ARG A 244 25.65 23.08 -4.57
CA ARG A 244 25.07 22.06 -3.66
C ARG A 244 24.75 20.76 -4.39
N LEU A 245 24.74 19.66 -3.63
CA LEU A 245 24.11 18.41 -4.04
C LEU A 245 22.63 18.43 -3.64
N VAL A 246 21.81 17.84 -4.48
CA VAL A 246 20.39 17.60 -4.20
C VAL A 246 20.18 16.09 -4.06
N LEU A 247 19.69 15.68 -2.91
CA LEU A 247 19.20 14.31 -2.67
C LEU A 247 17.73 14.27 -3.06
N CYS A 248 17.37 13.31 -3.87
CA CYS A 248 15.97 12.98 -4.19
C CYS A 248 15.73 11.52 -3.87
N ASP A 249 14.82 11.25 -2.95
CA ASP A 249 14.34 9.94 -2.60
C ASP A 249 12.84 9.89 -2.89
N ALA A 250 12.47 9.10 -3.89
CA ALA A 250 11.13 9.08 -4.45
C ALA A 250 10.83 7.76 -5.13
N GLY A 251 9.58 7.39 -5.11
CA GLY A 251 9.07 6.21 -5.79
C GLY A 251 7.62 6.39 -6.21
N CYS A 252 7.18 5.52 -7.09
CA CYS A 252 5.83 5.46 -7.60
C CYS A 252 5.13 4.19 -7.15
N GLU A 253 3.88 4.30 -6.79
CA GLU A 253 2.96 3.18 -6.71
C GLU A 253 2.19 3.09 -8.03
N ASN A 254 2.25 1.93 -8.70
CA ASN A 254 1.53 1.73 -9.95
C ASN A 254 0.04 1.40 -9.70
N GLU A 255 -0.74 1.23 -10.75
CA GLU A 255 -2.18 0.94 -10.69
C GLU A 255 -2.54 -0.40 -10.00
N ASN A 256 -1.56 -1.31 -9.85
CA ASN A 256 -1.71 -2.58 -9.13
C ASN A 256 -1.07 -2.53 -7.72
N PHE A 257 -0.71 -1.34 -7.23
CA PHE A 257 -0.15 -1.07 -5.91
C PHE A 257 1.22 -1.72 -5.64
N TYR A 258 1.99 -1.96 -6.70
CA TYR A 258 3.40 -2.29 -6.58
C TYR A 258 4.24 -1.03 -6.66
N CYS A 259 5.26 -0.95 -5.81
CA CYS A 259 6.00 0.27 -5.55
C CYS A 259 7.42 0.20 -6.09
N SER A 260 7.93 1.35 -6.55
CA SER A 260 9.35 1.60 -6.61
C SER A 260 9.79 2.49 -5.44
N ASP A 261 11.09 2.43 -5.14
CA ASP A 261 11.75 3.18 -4.09
C ASP A 261 13.22 3.35 -4.49
N HIS A 262 13.60 4.58 -4.84
CA HIS A 262 14.96 4.88 -5.30
C HIS A 262 15.43 6.21 -4.75
N THR A 263 16.69 6.23 -4.33
CA THR A 263 17.38 7.49 -3.99
C THR A 263 18.43 7.83 -5.04
N ARG A 264 18.49 9.08 -5.46
CA ARG A 264 19.54 9.63 -6.32
C ARG A 264 20.00 10.98 -5.79
N THR A 265 21.32 11.16 -5.78
CA THR A 265 21.94 12.43 -5.41
C THR A 265 22.64 13.00 -6.64
N PHE A 266 22.43 14.28 -6.94
CA PHE A 266 22.98 14.93 -8.11
C PHE A 266 23.39 16.39 -7.81
N PRO A 267 24.40 16.94 -8.53
CA PRO A 267 24.79 18.34 -8.37
C PRO A 267 23.76 19.27 -9.02
N ALA A 268 23.31 20.29 -8.29
CA ALA A 268 22.30 21.25 -8.75
C ALA A 268 22.66 21.98 -10.07
N ASN A 269 23.93 22.26 -10.28
CA ASN A 269 24.44 22.91 -11.50
C ASN A 269 24.94 21.91 -12.57
N GLY A 270 24.70 20.61 -12.39
CA GLY A 270 25.11 19.56 -13.32
C GLY A 270 26.61 19.21 -13.27
N LYS A 271 27.38 19.76 -12.33
CA LYS A 271 28.82 19.54 -12.22
C LYS A 271 29.22 19.20 -10.77
N PHE A 272 29.84 18.05 -10.57
CA PHE A 272 30.47 17.75 -9.30
C PHE A 272 31.74 18.58 -9.09
N THR A 273 31.91 19.09 -7.88
CA THR A 273 33.25 19.54 -7.42
C THR A 273 34.14 18.31 -7.28
N GLN A 274 35.47 18.50 -7.14
CA GLN A 274 36.38 17.37 -6.93
C GLN A 274 36.03 16.61 -5.66
N GLN A 275 35.80 17.28 -4.55
CA GLN A 275 35.42 16.64 -3.28
C GLN A 275 34.10 15.88 -3.38
N GLN A 276 33.08 16.46 -4.02
CA GLN A 276 31.80 15.78 -4.23
C GLN A 276 31.97 14.50 -5.06
N ARG A 277 32.77 14.55 -6.12
CA ARG A 277 33.05 13.40 -6.98
C ARG A 277 33.78 12.29 -6.22
N GLU A 278 34.77 12.63 -5.41
CA GLU A 278 35.53 11.66 -4.61
C GLU A 278 34.59 10.91 -3.63
N ILE A 279 33.76 11.65 -2.88
CA ILE A 279 32.78 11.05 -1.96
C ILE A 279 31.72 10.23 -2.71
N TYR A 280 31.19 10.76 -3.80
CA TYR A 280 30.19 10.06 -4.63
C TYR A 280 30.74 8.72 -5.16
N THR A 281 31.98 8.71 -5.65
CA THR A 281 32.65 7.51 -6.14
C THR A 281 32.84 6.44 -5.04
N ILE A 282 33.14 6.86 -3.80
CA ILE A 282 33.23 5.94 -2.66
C ILE A 282 31.85 5.27 -2.43
N VAL A 283 30.77 6.06 -2.42
CA VAL A 283 29.41 5.54 -2.22
C VAL A 283 29.00 4.60 -3.35
N GLU A 284 29.30 4.96 -4.60
CA GLU A 284 29.04 4.13 -5.79
C GLU A 284 29.77 2.77 -5.70
N GLN A 285 31.05 2.77 -5.33
CA GLN A 285 31.83 1.54 -5.12
C GLN A 285 31.32 0.67 -3.97
N CYS A 286 30.66 1.27 -2.96
CA CYS A 286 30.03 0.49 -1.88
C CYS A 286 28.68 -0.11 -2.29
N HIS A 287 28.03 0.52 -3.29
CA HIS A 287 26.76 0.02 -3.83
C HIS A 287 26.96 -1.18 -4.75
N ASP A 288 27.97 -1.14 -5.63
CA ASP A 288 28.32 -2.20 -6.59
C ASP A 288 29.00 -3.41 -5.89
#